data_7a64b7df797047686563fd761da7e7f2
#
_entry.id   7a64b7df797047686563fd761da7e7f2
#
_cell.length_a   1.000
_cell.length_b   1.000
_cell.length_c   1.000
_cell.angle_alpha   90.00
_cell.angle_beta   90.00
_cell.angle_gamma   90.00
#
_symmetry.space_group_name_H-M   'P 1'
#
loop_
_entity.id
_entity.type
_entity.pdbx_description
1 polymer ?
#
loop_
_entity_poly.entity_id
_entity_poly.type
_entity_poly.pdbx_seq_one_letter_code
_entity_poly.pdbx_strand_id
1 'polypeptide(L)'
;MKDLRKILWPFSVPYDGVTRVRNYLFEKGIFEQRSYDFPVIGIGNLSVGGTGKTPMTEYVLHLLKEEYRLATLSRGYGRATKGFLPVTPEAHAGEVGDEPLQFATKFEEVAVAVCEDRQTGIAKLMQQTPKPEIVVLDDVFQHRKVQPGYLIMLTAYTDLFYKDLVLPAGNLRESRQGASRAHCIVVTKCPSGLGEKEMQAIQTKIGTYSDAPVYFSSIGYGEIQGSSAFTDYSTLRNKKITVVTG
;
A
#
# COMPACT_ATOMS: atom_id res chain seq x y z
N MET A 1 -9.45 13.30 -19.58
CA MET A 1 -10.13 12.01 -19.33
C MET A 1 -10.81 11.95 -17.95
N LYS A 2 -10.26 12.55 -16.86
CA LYS A 2 -10.94 12.54 -15.53
C LYS A 2 -12.34 13.19 -15.56
N ASP A 3 -12.55 14.23 -16.35
CA ASP A 3 -13.85 14.93 -16.41
C ASP A 3 -14.96 14.16 -17.14
N LEU A 4 -14.63 13.37 -18.17
CA LEU A 4 -15.60 12.51 -18.84
C LEU A 4 -16.14 11.38 -17.91
N ARG A 5 -15.30 10.89 -16.97
CA ARG A 5 -15.73 9.86 -16.01
C ARG A 5 -16.76 10.37 -15.01
N LYS A 6 -16.86 11.69 -14.78
CA LYS A 6 -17.87 12.29 -13.91
C LYS A 6 -19.29 12.06 -14.42
N ILE A 7 -19.49 11.80 -15.71
CA ILE A 7 -20.79 11.38 -16.30
C ILE A 7 -21.26 10.05 -15.67
N LEU A 8 -20.32 9.22 -15.20
CA LEU A 8 -20.62 7.96 -14.52
C LEU A 8 -21.03 8.11 -13.04
N TRP A 9 -21.14 9.35 -12.55
CA TRP A 9 -21.51 9.62 -11.14
C TRP A 9 -22.80 8.90 -10.69
N PRO A 10 -23.89 8.77 -11.49
CA PRO A 10 -25.06 8.03 -11.05
C PRO A 10 -24.76 6.57 -10.69
N PHE A 11 -23.79 5.93 -11.34
CA PHE A 11 -23.35 4.56 -11.04
C PHE A 11 -22.44 4.48 -9.80
N SER A 12 -21.82 5.58 -9.40
CA SER A 12 -21.02 5.64 -8.17
C SER A 12 -21.90 5.62 -6.92
N VAL A 13 -23.13 6.12 -6.99
CA VAL A 13 -24.05 6.17 -5.85
C VAL A 13 -24.37 4.77 -5.31
N PRO A 14 -24.85 3.79 -6.12
CA PRO A 14 -25.10 2.43 -5.64
C PRO A 14 -23.81 1.73 -5.21
N TYR A 15 -22.67 1.94 -5.91
CA TYR A 15 -21.39 1.39 -5.50
C TYR A 15 -20.96 1.91 -4.11
N ASP A 16 -21.03 3.23 -3.87
CA ASP A 16 -20.76 3.82 -2.57
C ASP A 16 -21.71 3.28 -1.49
N GLY A 17 -22.99 3.13 -1.80
CA GLY A 17 -23.98 2.52 -0.91
C GLY A 17 -23.58 1.12 -0.47
N VAL A 18 -23.21 0.26 -1.41
CA VAL A 18 -22.77 -1.12 -1.12
C VAL A 18 -21.52 -1.13 -0.25
N THR A 19 -20.51 -0.29 -0.58
CA THR A 19 -19.28 -0.23 0.20
C THR A 19 -19.49 0.33 1.61
N ARG A 20 -20.38 1.30 1.78
CA ARG A 20 -20.78 1.85 3.10
C ARG A 20 -21.50 0.81 3.95
N VAL A 21 -22.50 0.13 3.38
CA VAL A 21 -23.21 -0.96 4.09
C VAL A 21 -22.23 -2.05 4.51
N ARG A 22 -21.37 -2.51 3.62
CA ARG A 22 -20.33 -3.49 3.95
C ARG A 22 -19.44 -3.00 5.10
N ASN A 23 -18.97 -1.76 5.04
CA ASN A 23 -18.09 -1.19 6.07
C ASN A 23 -18.83 -1.06 7.41
N TYR A 24 -20.08 -0.62 7.40
CA TYR A 24 -20.94 -0.57 8.58
C TYR A 24 -21.15 -1.95 9.23
N LEU A 25 -21.33 -3.01 8.44
CA LEU A 25 -21.47 -4.38 8.95
C LEU A 25 -20.19 -4.87 9.66
N PHE A 26 -19.02 -4.48 9.16
CA PHE A 26 -17.77 -4.72 9.86
C PHE A 26 -17.63 -3.91 11.15
N GLU A 27 -17.99 -2.63 11.14
CA GLU A 27 -17.92 -1.74 12.32
C GLU A 27 -18.86 -2.18 13.45
N LYS A 28 -19.99 -2.78 13.09
CA LYS A 28 -20.96 -3.34 14.05
C LYS A 28 -20.62 -4.77 14.48
N GLY A 29 -19.52 -5.35 14.01
CA GLY A 29 -19.13 -6.71 14.34
C GLY A 29 -20.03 -7.79 13.77
N ILE A 30 -20.93 -7.45 12.82
CA ILE A 30 -21.78 -8.43 12.11
C ILE A 30 -20.90 -9.27 11.17
N PHE A 31 -19.95 -8.63 10.49
CA PHE A 31 -18.91 -9.34 9.77
C PHE A 31 -17.69 -9.51 10.67
N GLU A 32 -17.21 -10.75 10.74
CA GLU A 32 -16.06 -11.09 11.56
C GLU A 32 -14.78 -10.39 11.09
N GLN A 33 -14.08 -9.76 12.05
CA GLN A 33 -12.73 -9.24 11.89
C GLN A 33 -11.80 -9.94 12.87
N ARG A 34 -10.65 -10.34 12.39
CA ARG A 34 -9.64 -10.99 13.22
C ARG A 34 -8.53 -10.02 13.58
N SER A 35 -8.34 -9.78 14.86
CA SER A 35 -7.16 -9.15 15.46
C SER A 35 -6.16 -10.22 15.86
N TYR A 36 -4.91 -9.83 16.13
CA TYR A 36 -3.82 -10.72 16.46
C TYR A 36 -3.12 -10.25 17.73
N ASP A 37 -2.58 -11.18 18.50
CA ASP A 37 -1.80 -10.95 19.74
C ASP A 37 -0.33 -10.58 19.48
N PHE A 38 0.04 -10.46 18.22
CA PHE A 38 1.36 -10.00 17.76
C PHE A 38 1.20 -8.82 16.78
N PRO A 39 2.26 -8.02 16.58
CA PRO A 39 2.18 -6.86 15.72
C PRO A 39 1.87 -7.21 14.26
N VAL A 40 0.78 -6.63 13.75
CA VAL A 40 0.42 -6.66 12.33
C VAL A 40 0.33 -5.21 11.86
N ILE A 41 1.18 -4.84 10.90
CA ILE A 41 1.20 -3.52 10.28
C ILE A 41 0.53 -3.63 8.92
N GLY A 42 -0.50 -2.83 8.69
CA GLY A 42 -1.18 -2.75 7.41
C GLY A 42 -0.76 -1.52 6.62
N ILE A 43 -0.49 -1.68 5.34
CA ILE A 43 -0.25 -0.57 4.41
C ILE A 43 -1.31 -0.63 3.32
N GLY A 44 -1.90 0.52 2.99
CA GLY A 44 -2.89 0.56 1.94
C GLY A 44 -3.37 1.97 1.62
N ASN A 45 -4.38 2.06 0.79
CA ASN A 45 -4.93 3.32 0.32
C ASN A 45 -6.42 3.21 0.00
N LEU A 46 -7.09 4.34 -0.15
CA LEU A 46 -8.50 4.40 -0.57
C LEU A 46 -8.68 4.37 -2.08
N SER A 47 -7.67 4.76 -2.86
CA SER A 47 -7.78 4.97 -4.30
C SER A 47 -7.22 3.80 -5.10
N VAL A 48 -7.71 3.58 -6.32
CA VAL A 48 -6.98 2.80 -7.32
C VAL A 48 -5.82 3.65 -7.85
N GLY A 49 -4.65 3.02 -8.07
CA GLY A 49 -3.48 3.67 -8.64
C GLY A 49 -2.27 3.70 -7.71
N GLY A 50 -1.19 4.24 -8.23
CA GLY A 50 0.12 4.24 -7.61
C GLY A 50 0.29 5.28 -6.51
N THR A 51 -0.20 5.02 -5.32
CA THR A 51 -0.02 5.89 -4.14
C THR A 51 1.31 5.68 -3.42
N GLY A 52 2.18 4.79 -3.93
CA GLY A 52 3.48 4.50 -3.30
C GLY A 52 3.42 3.43 -2.21
N LYS A 53 2.51 2.44 -2.32
CA LYS A 53 2.43 1.31 -1.37
C LYS A 53 3.72 0.52 -1.33
N THR A 54 4.23 0.07 -2.47
CA THR A 54 5.45 -0.72 -2.56
C THR A 54 6.66 -0.01 -1.92
N PRO A 55 6.98 1.26 -2.25
CA PRO A 55 8.03 2.00 -1.55
C PRO A 55 7.79 2.18 -0.05
N MET A 56 6.54 2.33 0.38
CA MET A 56 6.23 2.44 1.81
C MET A 56 6.40 1.10 2.52
N THR A 57 6.02 0.00 1.90
CA THR A 57 6.26 -1.35 2.43
C THR A 57 7.76 -1.59 2.57
N GLU A 58 8.57 -1.26 1.55
CA GLU A 58 10.04 -1.35 1.62
C GLU A 58 10.61 -0.47 2.73
N TYR A 59 10.10 0.75 2.89
CA TYR A 59 10.53 1.65 3.97
C TYR A 59 10.28 1.05 5.35
N VAL A 60 9.08 0.49 5.58
CA VAL A 60 8.73 -0.15 6.85
C VAL A 60 9.57 -1.40 7.10
N LEU A 61 9.80 -2.23 6.07
CA LEU A 61 10.67 -3.39 6.16
C LEU A 61 12.10 -2.97 6.50
N HIS A 62 12.65 -1.97 5.81
CA HIS A 62 13.99 -1.47 6.06
C HIS A 62 14.16 -0.89 7.47
N LEU A 63 13.13 -0.21 7.98
CA LEU A 63 13.14 0.40 9.32
C LEU A 63 13.20 -0.65 10.44
N LEU A 64 12.59 -1.83 10.22
CA LEU A 64 12.37 -2.80 11.30
C LEU A 64 13.23 -4.07 11.19
N LYS A 65 13.84 -4.36 10.05
CA LYS A 65 14.52 -5.62 9.77
C LYS A 65 15.75 -5.90 10.63
N GLU A 66 16.42 -4.88 11.14
CA GLU A 66 17.61 -5.05 11.97
C GLU A 66 17.26 -5.47 13.41
N GLU A 67 16.02 -5.21 13.85
CA GLU A 67 15.59 -5.46 15.23
C GLU A 67 14.61 -6.63 15.34
N TYR A 68 13.85 -6.92 14.28
CA TYR A 68 12.76 -7.89 14.31
C TYR A 68 12.80 -8.85 13.13
N ARG A 69 12.39 -10.09 13.37
CA ARG A 69 12.10 -11.04 12.30
C ARG A 69 10.78 -10.66 11.63
N LEU A 70 10.89 -10.24 10.39
CA LEU A 70 9.75 -9.74 9.63
C LEU A 70 9.19 -10.77 8.68
N ALA A 71 7.87 -10.69 8.46
CA ALA A 71 7.24 -11.27 7.29
C ALA A 71 6.42 -10.21 6.55
N THR A 72 6.32 -10.31 5.23
CA THR A 72 5.37 -9.53 4.44
C THR A 72 4.40 -10.43 3.71
N LEU A 73 3.14 -10.00 3.64
CA LEU A 73 2.07 -10.72 2.98
C LEU A 73 1.31 -9.83 2.03
N SER A 74 1.38 -10.15 0.76
CA SER A 74 0.65 -9.49 -0.32
C SER A 74 -0.45 -10.38 -0.90
N ARG A 75 -1.29 -9.85 -1.77
CA ARG A 75 -2.25 -10.62 -2.53
C ARG A 75 -1.59 -11.42 -3.67
N GLY A 76 -0.51 -10.87 -4.22
CA GLY A 76 0.06 -11.32 -5.48
C GLY A 76 -0.85 -10.93 -6.65
N TYR A 77 -1.00 -9.62 -6.89
CA TYR A 77 -1.84 -9.13 -7.99
C TYR A 77 -1.31 -9.64 -9.33
N GLY A 78 -2.21 -10.13 -10.18
CA GLY A 78 -1.87 -10.63 -11.52
C GLY A 78 -1.21 -12.01 -11.56
N ARG A 79 -0.93 -12.66 -10.41
CA ARG A 79 -0.34 -14.01 -10.37
C ARG A 79 -1.29 -15.08 -10.93
N ALA A 80 -0.71 -16.11 -11.53
CA ALA A 80 -1.45 -17.26 -12.03
C ALA A 80 -1.80 -18.29 -10.95
N THR A 81 -1.04 -18.31 -9.84
CA THR A 81 -1.21 -19.26 -8.73
C THR A 81 -2.31 -18.82 -7.77
N LYS A 82 -2.76 -19.74 -6.89
CA LYS A 82 -3.76 -19.49 -5.86
C LYS A 82 -3.30 -20.02 -4.50
N GLY A 83 -3.91 -19.50 -3.44
CA GLY A 83 -3.63 -19.91 -2.06
C GLY A 83 -2.33 -19.32 -1.52
N PHE A 84 -1.84 -19.86 -0.43
CA PHE A 84 -0.59 -19.45 0.19
C PHE A 84 0.61 -19.97 -0.58
N LEU A 85 1.52 -19.07 -0.94
CA LEU A 85 2.78 -19.40 -1.58
C LEU A 85 3.91 -18.55 -0.95
N PRO A 86 4.96 -19.18 -0.38
CA PRO A 86 6.20 -18.47 -0.04
C PRO A 86 6.86 -17.95 -1.32
N VAL A 87 7.48 -16.78 -1.22
CA VAL A 87 8.14 -16.13 -2.35
C VAL A 87 9.65 -16.13 -2.11
N THR A 88 10.41 -16.67 -3.04
CA THR A 88 11.87 -16.64 -3.03
C THR A 88 12.38 -15.76 -4.17
N PRO A 89 13.66 -15.30 -4.12
CA PRO A 89 14.23 -14.50 -5.20
C PRO A 89 14.23 -15.18 -6.58
N GLU A 90 14.19 -16.51 -6.61
CA GLU A 90 14.17 -17.33 -7.84
C GLU A 90 12.76 -17.53 -8.43
N ALA A 91 11.73 -17.09 -7.72
CA ALA A 91 10.36 -17.23 -8.18
C ALA A 91 10.10 -16.43 -9.46
N HIS A 92 9.12 -16.85 -10.26
CA HIS A 92 8.70 -16.09 -11.42
C HIS A 92 7.59 -15.08 -11.06
N ALA A 93 7.71 -13.84 -11.56
CA ALA A 93 6.72 -12.79 -11.32
C ALA A 93 5.29 -13.21 -11.71
N GLY A 94 5.12 -14.00 -12.77
CA GLY A 94 3.82 -14.56 -13.17
C GLY A 94 3.20 -15.53 -12.16
N GLU A 95 3.98 -16.09 -11.24
CA GLU A 95 3.51 -17.03 -10.21
C GLU A 95 3.21 -16.33 -8.89
N VAL A 96 3.95 -15.29 -8.56
CA VAL A 96 3.89 -14.63 -7.24
C VAL A 96 3.46 -13.16 -7.31
N GLY A 97 3.59 -12.50 -8.46
CA GLY A 97 3.39 -11.08 -8.67
C GLY A 97 4.70 -10.29 -8.58
N ASP A 98 4.76 -9.14 -9.26
CA ASP A 98 5.98 -8.31 -9.37
C ASP A 98 6.41 -7.74 -8.00
N GLU A 99 5.48 -7.14 -7.25
CA GLU A 99 5.77 -6.50 -5.96
C GLU A 99 6.31 -7.49 -4.90
N PRO A 100 5.69 -8.68 -4.68
CA PRO A 100 6.22 -9.67 -3.74
C PRO A 100 7.60 -10.19 -4.15
N LEU A 101 7.84 -10.39 -5.45
CA LEU A 101 9.15 -10.80 -5.96
C LEU A 101 10.21 -9.73 -5.68
N GLN A 102 9.86 -8.45 -5.87
CA GLN A 102 10.74 -7.33 -5.55
C GLN A 102 11.12 -7.32 -4.06
N PHE A 103 10.17 -7.57 -3.15
CA PHE A 103 10.46 -7.67 -1.72
C PHE A 103 11.40 -8.85 -1.42
N ALA A 104 11.14 -10.03 -1.96
CA ALA A 104 11.98 -11.21 -1.75
C ALA A 104 13.41 -11.01 -2.26
N THR A 105 13.58 -10.32 -3.40
CA THR A 105 14.91 -10.02 -3.96
C THR A 105 15.68 -8.98 -3.16
N LYS A 106 14.98 -8.00 -2.57
CA LYS A 106 15.62 -6.90 -1.82
C LYS A 106 15.89 -7.21 -0.35
N PHE A 107 15.11 -8.08 0.25
CA PHE A 107 15.11 -8.37 1.69
C PHE A 107 15.20 -9.87 1.92
N GLU A 108 16.41 -10.42 1.78
CA GLU A 108 16.65 -11.86 1.93
C GLU A 108 16.30 -12.38 3.34
N GLU A 109 16.40 -11.50 4.36
CA GLU A 109 16.08 -11.79 5.75
C GLU A 109 14.58 -11.74 6.09
N VAL A 110 13.72 -11.24 5.17
CA VAL A 110 12.28 -11.12 5.38
C VAL A 110 11.53 -12.28 4.75
N ALA A 111 10.68 -12.94 5.51
CA ALA A 111 9.79 -13.98 4.99
C ALA A 111 8.70 -13.36 4.10
N VAL A 112 8.81 -13.52 2.79
CA VAL A 112 7.83 -12.98 1.84
C VAL A 112 6.83 -14.06 1.44
N ALA A 113 5.53 -13.73 1.44
CA ALA A 113 4.49 -14.65 1.01
C ALA A 113 3.35 -13.93 0.29
N VAL A 114 2.61 -14.69 -0.50
CA VAL A 114 1.37 -14.24 -1.15
C VAL A 114 0.20 -15.14 -0.76
N CYS A 115 -0.96 -14.53 -0.54
CA CYS A 115 -2.21 -15.25 -0.29
C CYS A 115 -3.40 -14.30 -0.49
N GLU A 116 -4.44 -14.72 -1.19
CA GLU A 116 -5.65 -13.91 -1.37
C GLU A 116 -6.42 -13.76 -0.06
N ASP A 117 -6.48 -14.82 0.74
CA ASP A 117 -7.04 -14.80 2.08
C ASP A 117 -5.94 -14.46 3.09
N ARG A 118 -5.99 -13.24 3.62
CA ARG A 118 -4.96 -12.73 4.54
C ARG A 118 -4.95 -13.47 5.88
N GLN A 119 -6.10 -13.97 6.34
CA GLN A 119 -6.16 -14.72 7.60
C GLN A 119 -5.41 -16.05 7.46
N THR A 120 -5.66 -16.78 6.37
CA THR A 120 -4.93 -18.00 6.02
C THR A 120 -3.43 -17.71 5.83
N GLY A 121 -3.09 -16.62 5.10
CA GLY A 121 -1.71 -16.23 4.87
C GLY A 121 -0.95 -15.95 6.17
N ILE A 122 -1.52 -15.18 7.07
CA ILE A 122 -0.94 -14.89 8.39
C ILE A 122 -0.76 -16.19 9.19
N ALA A 123 -1.80 -17.06 9.24
CA ALA A 123 -1.72 -18.32 9.98
C ALA A 123 -0.58 -19.22 9.47
N LYS A 124 -0.34 -19.26 8.16
CA LYS A 124 0.75 -20.02 7.54
C LYS A 124 2.13 -19.41 7.82
N LEU A 125 2.25 -18.08 7.76
CA LEU A 125 3.49 -17.39 8.13
C LEU A 125 3.87 -17.65 9.59
N MET A 126 2.90 -17.64 10.49
CA MET A 126 3.13 -17.88 11.91
C MET A 126 3.48 -19.33 12.26
N GLN A 127 3.41 -20.26 11.30
CA GLN A 127 3.87 -21.66 11.43
C GLN A 127 5.31 -21.85 10.92
N GLN A 128 5.92 -20.85 10.32
CA GLN A 128 7.29 -20.95 9.83
C GLN A 128 8.33 -20.98 10.96
N THR A 129 9.50 -21.50 10.63
CA THR A 129 10.67 -21.51 11.53
C THR A 129 11.87 -20.89 10.80
N PRO A 130 12.43 -19.79 11.30
CA PRO A 130 12.02 -19.07 12.51
C PRO A 130 10.67 -18.33 12.34
N LYS A 131 9.90 -18.26 13.42
CA LYS A 131 8.62 -17.58 13.44
C LYS A 131 8.82 -16.05 13.32
N PRO A 132 8.10 -15.35 12.42
CA PRO A 132 8.15 -13.90 12.35
C PRO A 132 7.57 -13.25 13.61
N GLU A 133 8.12 -12.11 13.99
CA GLU A 133 7.67 -11.32 15.15
C GLU A 133 6.68 -10.23 14.72
N ILE A 134 6.84 -9.70 13.50
CA ILE A 134 5.96 -8.69 12.91
C ILE A 134 5.54 -9.14 11.51
N VAL A 135 4.26 -8.97 11.19
CA VAL A 135 3.73 -9.20 9.83
C VAL A 135 3.31 -7.88 9.20
N VAL A 136 3.90 -7.56 8.06
CA VAL A 136 3.55 -6.39 7.26
C VAL A 136 2.60 -6.81 6.13
N LEU A 137 1.42 -6.21 6.07
CA LEU A 137 0.40 -6.51 5.06
C LEU A 137 0.39 -5.42 3.99
N ASP A 138 0.67 -5.80 2.76
CA ASP A 138 0.58 -4.89 1.63
C ASP A 138 -0.82 -4.89 0.99
N ASP A 139 -1.26 -3.71 0.55
CA ASP A 139 -2.60 -3.41 -0.02
C ASP A 139 -3.76 -4.01 0.78
N VAL A 140 -3.77 -3.75 2.10
CA VAL A 140 -4.72 -4.39 3.02
C VAL A 140 -5.97 -3.54 3.30
N PHE A 141 -6.03 -2.28 2.88
CA PHE A 141 -7.05 -1.32 3.34
C PHE A 141 -8.49 -1.78 3.13
N GLN A 142 -8.78 -2.48 2.04
CA GLN A 142 -10.08 -3.06 1.73
C GLN A 142 -10.30 -4.47 2.30
N HIS A 143 -9.26 -5.12 2.85
CA HIS A 143 -9.34 -6.47 3.42
C HIS A 143 -9.80 -6.46 4.87
N ARG A 144 -11.06 -6.02 5.09
CA ARG A 144 -11.65 -5.78 6.41
C ARG A 144 -11.74 -7.03 7.33
N LYS A 145 -11.58 -8.25 6.81
CA LYS A 145 -11.52 -9.48 7.62
C LYS A 145 -10.30 -9.54 8.54
N VAL A 146 -9.23 -8.80 8.23
CA VAL A 146 -8.08 -8.63 9.10
C VAL A 146 -8.10 -7.21 9.66
N GLN A 147 -7.90 -7.09 10.96
CA GLN A 147 -7.72 -5.83 11.66
C GLN A 147 -6.25 -5.70 12.06
N PRO A 148 -5.44 -4.95 11.32
CA PRO A 148 -4.06 -4.66 11.72
C PRO A 148 -4.01 -3.89 13.03
N GLY A 149 -3.00 -4.15 13.86
CA GLY A 149 -2.75 -3.36 15.07
C GLY A 149 -2.29 -1.94 14.74
N TYR A 150 -1.66 -1.74 13.57
CA TYR A 150 -1.29 -0.43 13.05
C TYR A 150 -1.57 -0.36 11.55
N LEU A 151 -2.36 0.63 11.11
CA LEU A 151 -2.78 0.80 9.71
C LEU A 151 -2.28 2.13 9.15
N ILE A 152 -1.38 2.06 8.18
CA ILE A 152 -0.83 3.20 7.44
C ILE A 152 -1.66 3.41 6.17
N MET A 153 -2.28 4.57 6.05
CA MET A 153 -3.00 4.96 4.84
C MET A 153 -2.19 5.92 3.99
N LEU A 154 -2.08 5.62 2.70
CA LEU A 154 -1.37 6.46 1.74
C LEU A 154 -2.34 7.25 0.87
N THR A 155 -1.96 8.49 0.57
CA THR A 155 -2.63 9.30 -0.44
C THR A 155 -1.58 10.10 -1.22
N ALA A 156 -1.62 10.08 -2.54
CA ALA A 156 -0.66 10.84 -3.34
C ALA A 156 -1.01 12.33 -3.32
N TYR A 157 -0.01 13.20 -3.23
CA TYR A 157 -0.18 14.66 -3.26
C TYR A 157 -0.96 15.15 -4.50
N THR A 158 -0.71 14.54 -5.66
CA THR A 158 -1.41 14.85 -6.90
C THR A 158 -2.85 14.32 -6.96
N ASP A 159 -3.19 13.34 -6.11
CA ASP A 159 -4.48 12.64 -6.07
C ASP A 159 -4.93 12.41 -4.62
N LEU A 160 -5.10 13.51 -3.87
CA LEU A 160 -5.56 13.49 -2.49
C LEU A 160 -6.97 12.88 -2.42
N PHE A 161 -7.14 11.85 -1.57
CA PHE A 161 -8.37 11.07 -1.49
C PHE A 161 -9.63 11.93 -1.26
N TYR A 162 -9.53 13.03 -0.54
CA TYR A 162 -10.67 13.90 -0.25
C TYR A 162 -11.12 14.75 -1.45
N LYS A 163 -10.31 14.82 -2.52
CA LYS A 163 -10.64 15.55 -3.77
C LYS A 163 -11.26 14.61 -4.83
N ASP A 164 -11.24 13.30 -4.61
CA ASP A 164 -11.68 12.32 -5.61
C ASP A 164 -13.05 11.73 -5.27
N LEU A 165 -13.69 11.11 -6.25
CA LEU A 165 -14.97 10.46 -6.17
C LEU A 165 -14.79 8.93 -6.08
N VAL A 166 -15.84 8.24 -5.63
CA VAL A 166 -15.88 6.79 -5.62
C VAL A 166 -16.05 6.25 -7.04
N LEU A 167 -15.52 5.05 -7.30
CA LEU A 167 -15.69 4.34 -8.58
C LEU A 167 -17.17 4.25 -8.99
N PRO A 168 -17.50 4.30 -10.28
CA PRO A 168 -16.60 4.49 -11.43
C PRO A 168 -16.32 5.95 -11.81
N ALA A 169 -16.97 6.94 -11.19
CA ALA A 169 -16.79 8.36 -11.53
C ALA A 169 -15.40 8.91 -11.14
N GLY A 170 -14.82 8.41 -10.05
CA GLY A 170 -13.47 8.71 -9.57
C GLY A 170 -12.63 7.46 -9.41
N ASN A 171 -11.62 7.53 -8.53
CA ASN A 171 -10.68 6.44 -8.28
C ASN A 171 -10.82 5.85 -6.87
N LEU A 172 -11.70 6.35 -6.01
CA LEU A 172 -11.85 5.79 -4.66
C LEU A 172 -12.52 4.42 -4.73
N ARG A 173 -11.92 3.44 -4.05
CA ARG A 173 -12.45 2.07 -3.88
C ARG A 173 -13.57 2.01 -2.84
N GLU A 174 -13.69 3.04 -2.00
CA GLU A 174 -14.71 3.19 -0.97
C GLU A 174 -14.83 4.65 -0.53
N SER A 175 -15.80 4.97 0.30
CA SER A 175 -16.04 6.31 0.83
C SER A 175 -14.80 6.90 1.52
N ARG A 176 -14.65 8.22 1.45
CA ARG A 176 -13.59 8.99 2.13
C ARG A 176 -13.56 8.76 3.65
N GLN A 177 -14.71 8.47 4.26
CA GLN A 177 -14.82 8.11 5.68
C GLN A 177 -13.98 6.89 6.05
N GLY A 178 -13.65 6.03 5.09
CA GLY A 178 -12.71 4.94 5.31
C GLY A 178 -11.37 5.39 5.91
N ALA A 179 -10.97 6.65 5.71
CA ALA A 179 -9.76 7.22 6.29
C ALA A 179 -9.73 7.21 7.82
N SER A 180 -10.90 7.21 8.48
CA SER A 180 -11.00 7.15 9.95
C SER A 180 -10.39 5.89 10.56
N ARG A 181 -10.17 4.85 9.77
CA ARG A 181 -9.55 3.60 10.23
C ARG A 181 -8.02 3.67 10.31
N ALA A 182 -7.43 4.67 9.67
CA ALA A 182 -5.98 4.82 9.66
C ALA A 182 -5.46 5.22 11.05
N HIS A 183 -4.32 4.64 11.44
CA HIS A 183 -3.55 5.05 12.61
C HIS A 183 -2.49 6.09 12.24
N CYS A 184 -2.16 6.15 10.94
CA CYS A 184 -1.24 7.12 10.36
C CYS A 184 -1.63 7.36 8.90
N ILE A 185 -1.57 8.61 8.44
CA ILE A 185 -1.80 8.97 7.04
C ILE A 185 -0.51 9.59 6.48
N VAL A 186 -0.05 9.08 5.34
CA VAL A 186 1.11 9.64 4.66
C VAL A 186 0.69 10.21 3.30
N VAL A 187 0.91 11.50 3.14
CA VAL A 187 0.80 12.17 1.84
C VAL A 187 2.11 11.94 1.09
N THR A 188 2.04 11.11 0.07
CA THR A 188 3.21 10.67 -0.70
C THR A 188 3.43 11.51 -1.96
N LYS A 189 4.61 11.38 -2.55
CA LYS A 189 4.97 12.06 -3.81
C LYS A 189 4.82 13.58 -3.74
N CYS A 190 5.10 14.15 -2.57
CA CYS A 190 5.13 15.58 -2.40
C CYS A 190 6.30 16.20 -3.18
N PRO A 191 6.15 17.42 -3.73
CA PRO A 191 7.29 18.17 -4.24
C PRO A 191 8.26 18.46 -3.08
N SER A 192 9.56 18.49 -3.37
CA SER A 192 10.60 18.78 -2.37
C SER A 192 10.49 20.17 -1.73
N GLY A 193 9.83 21.11 -2.40
CA GLY A 193 9.57 22.46 -1.92
C GLY A 193 8.17 22.72 -1.38
N LEU A 194 7.44 21.68 -0.94
CA LEU A 194 6.10 21.85 -0.39
C LEU A 194 6.13 22.75 0.86
N GLY A 195 5.45 23.88 0.81
CA GLY A 195 5.46 24.87 1.89
C GLY A 195 4.59 24.48 3.08
N GLU A 196 4.94 24.95 4.28
CA GLU A 196 4.22 24.65 5.53
C GLU A 196 2.74 25.02 5.49
N LYS A 197 2.39 26.16 4.87
CA LYS A 197 0.99 26.61 4.73
C LYS A 197 0.15 25.60 3.96
N GLU A 198 0.72 25.01 2.91
CA GLU A 198 0.03 24.02 2.09
C GLU A 198 -0.07 22.68 2.82
N MET A 199 1.00 22.25 3.53
CA MET A 199 0.95 21.08 4.41
C MET A 199 -0.16 21.22 5.44
N GLN A 200 -0.25 22.37 6.10
CA GLN A 200 -1.28 22.65 7.11
C GLN A 200 -2.71 22.65 6.51
N ALA A 201 -2.88 23.20 5.31
CA ALA A 201 -4.16 23.15 4.61
C ALA A 201 -4.59 21.71 4.26
N ILE A 202 -3.64 20.88 3.83
CA ILE A 202 -3.88 19.46 3.56
C ILE A 202 -4.23 18.70 4.86
N GLN A 203 -3.46 18.92 5.94
CA GLN A 203 -3.73 18.32 7.27
C GLN A 203 -5.12 18.68 7.77
N THR A 204 -5.50 19.95 7.70
CA THR A 204 -6.83 20.41 8.11
C THR A 204 -7.94 19.73 7.32
N LYS A 205 -7.74 19.52 6.01
CA LYS A 205 -8.73 18.81 5.18
C LYS A 205 -8.77 17.32 5.48
N ILE A 206 -7.65 16.67 5.71
CA ILE A 206 -7.60 15.26 6.12
C ILE A 206 -8.27 15.10 7.49
N GLY A 207 -8.05 16.03 8.42
CA GLY A 207 -8.64 16.04 9.76
C GLY A 207 -10.18 16.07 9.78
N THR A 208 -10.85 16.40 8.66
CA THR A 208 -12.31 16.25 8.55
C THR A 208 -12.76 14.79 8.37
N TYR A 209 -11.84 13.86 8.14
CA TYR A 209 -12.10 12.43 7.88
C TYR A 209 -11.39 11.49 8.85
N SER A 210 -10.33 11.93 9.51
CA SER A 210 -9.50 11.10 10.39
C SER A 210 -8.72 11.96 11.38
N ASP A 211 -8.65 11.50 12.64
CA ASP A 211 -7.83 12.10 13.70
C ASP A 211 -6.37 11.60 13.68
N ALA A 212 -6.03 10.71 12.73
CA ALA A 212 -4.69 10.15 12.61
C ALA A 212 -3.65 11.22 12.28
N PRO A 213 -2.42 11.12 12.82
CA PRO A 213 -1.33 12.01 12.44
C PRO A 213 -1.03 11.92 10.94
N VAL A 214 -0.72 13.07 10.33
CA VAL A 214 -0.46 13.20 8.89
C VAL A 214 1.01 13.55 8.68
N TYR A 215 1.68 12.74 7.88
CA TYR A 215 3.06 12.94 7.46
C TYR A 215 3.14 13.19 5.96
N PHE A 216 4.26 13.78 5.52
CA PHE A 216 4.51 14.10 4.12
C PHE A 216 5.82 13.44 3.68
N SER A 217 5.82 12.84 2.50
CA SER A 217 7.02 12.23 1.92
C SER A 217 7.19 12.66 0.46
N SER A 218 8.43 12.92 0.07
CA SER A 218 8.84 13.17 -1.31
C SER A 218 9.52 11.92 -1.89
N ILE A 219 9.70 11.90 -3.20
CA ILE A 219 10.50 10.88 -3.87
C ILE A 219 11.95 11.39 -3.88
N GLY A 220 12.83 10.64 -3.24
CA GLY A 220 14.28 10.80 -3.38
C GLY A 220 14.81 9.76 -4.36
N TYR A 221 15.73 10.17 -5.22
CA TYR A 221 16.46 9.24 -6.08
C TYR A 221 17.82 8.96 -5.47
N GLY A 222 18.12 7.69 -5.25
CA GLY A 222 19.44 7.22 -4.81
C GLY A 222 20.44 7.14 -5.96
N GLU A 223 21.59 6.57 -5.68
CA GLU A 223 22.60 6.31 -6.70
C GLU A 223 22.09 5.30 -7.73
N ILE A 224 22.56 5.44 -8.98
CA ILE A 224 22.23 4.47 -10.04
C ILE A 224 22.97 3.17 -9.72
N GLN A 225 22.21 2.10 -9.53
CA GLN A 225 22.77 0.76 -9.41
C GLN A 225 22.84 0.11 -10.79
N GLY A 226 24.02 -0.33 -11.19
CA GLY A 226 24.23 -0.95 -12.49
C GLY A 226 25.66 -1.40 -12.75
N SER A 227 25.94 -1.91 -13.95
CA SER A 227 27.30 -2.23 -14.35
C SER A 227 28.16 -0.97 -14.35
N SER A 228 29.45 -1.12 -14.01
CA SER A 228 30.46 -0.07 -13.77
C SER A 228 30.58 1.06 -14.81
N ALA A 229 29.88 0.98 -15.94
CA ALA A 229 29.89 1.99 -16.99
C ALA A 229 28.85 3.12 -16.78
N PHE A 230 27.89 3.01 -15.83
CA PHE A 230 26.75 3.92 -15.70
C PHE A 230 26.36 4.18 -14.24
N THR A 231 27.31 4.55 -13.41
CA THR A 231 27.10 4.79 -11.97
C THR A 231 26.78 6.25 -11.63
N ASP A 232 26.88 7.17 -12.58
CA ASP A 232 26.66 8.60 -12.36
C ASP A 232 25.68 9.18 -13.39
N TYR A 233 24.68 9.92 -12.91
CA TYR A 233 23.73 10.67 -13.75
C TYR A 233 24.42 11.63 -14.73
N SER A 234 25.61 12.16 -14.38
CA SER A 234 26.39 13.04 -15.26
C SER A 234 26.83 12.32 -16.55
N THR A 235 27.08 11.02 -16.48
CA THR A 235 27.49 10.20 -17.64
C THR A 235 26.36 9.94 -18.64
N LEU A 236 25.11 10.13 -18.18
CA LEU A 236 23.90 9.97 -19.00
C LEU A 236 23.48 11.27 -19.70
N ARG A 237 24.14 12.39 -19.37
CA ARG A 237 23.84 13.69 -19.98
C ARG A 237 24.04 13.63 -21.49
N ASN A 238 23.05 14.11 -22.26
CA ASN A 238 23.03 14.10 -23.72
C ASN A 238 23.04 12.71 -24.39
N LYS A 239 22.74 11.64 -23.65
CA LYS A 239 22.56 10.31 -24.24
C LYS A 239 21.06 9.98 -24.40
N LYS A 240 20.74 9.23 -25.45
CA LYS A 240 19.42 8.67 -25.65
C LYS A 240 19.29 7.45 -24.73
N ILE A 241 18.36 7.54 -23.75
CA ILE A 241 18.12 6.50 -22.77
C ILE A 241 16.75 5.92 -23.03
N THR A 242 16.66 4.60 -23.06
CA THR A 242 15.38 3.88 -23.07
C THR A 242 15.10 3.42 -21.63
N VAL A 243 14.01 3.89 -21.06
CA VAL A 243 13.54 3.43 -19.73
C VAL A 243 12.45 2.40 -19.97
N VAL A 244 12.65 1.20 -19.44
CA VAL A 244 11.63 0.15 -19.43
C VAL A 244 11.07 0.08 -18.03
N THR A 245 9.76 0.29 -17.91
CA THR A 245 9.02 0.19 -16.63
C THR A 245 8.00 -0.92 -16.76
N GLY A 246 7.87 -1.75 -15.74
CA GLY A 246 6.82 -2.75 -15.61
C GLY A 246 5.50 -2.16 -15.11
#